data_53d178e633d4e81e4fb76c374408b0ee
#
_entry.id   53d178e633d4e81e4fb76c374408b0ee
#
_cell.length_a   1.000
_cell.length_b   1.000
_cell.length_c   1.000
_cell.angle_alpha   90.00
_cell.angle_beta   90.00
_cell.angle_gamma   90.00
#
_symmetry.space_group_name_H-M   'P 1'
#
loop_
_entity.id
_entity.type
_entity.pdbx_description
1 polymer ?
#
loop_
_entity_poly.entity_id
_entity_poly.type
_entity_poly.pdbx_seq_one_letter_code
_entity_poly.pdbx_strand_id
1 'polypeptide(L)'
;MRESSLDIRDSVLNNLGPWLRSTKPAQSIISNTKAQKATIEGNRYIDIKGADIEGNSLSLSNFIGKGNYVLMDMWASWCGPCKKETRNLAKLHEKYKDKGLTVLGIFVWDKKENLSKAIKKYDITWPQILDTDNIACKSYGVSGIPYIILFAPDGTILKRKLRGEKMIRIIDEIMDKNKPKTVCN
;
A
#
# COMPACT_ATOMS: atom_id res chain seq x y z
N MET A 1 -22.29 12.50 13.59
CA MET A 1 -21.20 11.74 12.92
C MET A 1 -20.85 10.56 13.81
N ARG A 2 -20.84 9.33 13.29
CA ARG A 2 -20.32 8.18 14.06
C ARG A 2 -18.80 8.34 14.18
N GLU A 3 -18.29 8.30 15.38
CA GLU A 3 -16.85 8.29 15.67
C GLU A 3 -16.18 7.11 14.92
N SER A 4 -15.05 7.34 14.26
CA SER A 4 -14.36 6.27 13.56
C SER A 4 -13.74 5.28 14.57
N SER A 5 -13.54 4.04 14.18
CA SER A 5 -12.87 3.06 15.06
C SER A 5 -11.44 3.49 15.45
N LEU A 6 -10.82 4.37 14.67
CA LEU A 6 -9.51 4.95 14.97
C LEU A 6 -9.61 6.04 16.05
N ASP A 7 -10.67 6.84 16.04
CA ASP A 7 -10.87 7.89 17.05
C ASP A 7 -11.18 7.29 18.42
N ILE A 8 -12.01 6.23 18.46
CA ILE A 8 -12.27 5.48 19.69
C ILE A 8 -10.99 4.88 20.25
N ARG A 9 -10.17 4.26 19.39
CA ARG A 9 -8.88 3.68 19.80
C ARG A 9 -7.94 4.75 20.35
N ASP A 10 -7.84 5.89 19.69
CA ASP A 10 -6.99 7.01 20.10
C ASP A 10 -7.44 7.57 21.46
N SER A 11 -8.75 7.73 21.64
CA SER A 11 -9.34 8.15 22.93
C SER A 11 -8.97 7.18 24.06
N VAL A 12 -9.12 5.88 23.86
CA VAL A 12 -8.73 4.86 24.85
C VAL A 12 -7.24 4.95 25.17
N LEU A 13 -6.38 5.05 24.15
CA LEU A 13 -4.93 5.13 24.34
C LEU A 13 -4.48 6.40 25.05
N ASN A 14 -5.17 7.51 24.84
CA ASN A 14 -4.88 8.78 25.50
C ASN A 14 -5.29 8.77 26.99
N ASN A 15 -6.24 7.93 27.37
CA ASN A 15 -6.69 7.74 28.75
C ASN A 15 -5.94 6.64 29.52
N LEU A 16 -4.93 6.01 28.92
CA LEU A 16 -4.07 5.05 29.62
C LEU A 16 -3.26 5.75 30.71
N GLY A 17 -3.23 5.15 31.90
CA GLY A 17 -2.34 5.59 32.97
C GLY A 17 -0.87 5.56 32.56
N PRO A 18 -0.01 6.40 33.19
CA PRO A 18 1.40 6.56 32.79
C PRO A 18 2.18 5.26 32.69
N TRP A 19 1.97 4.36 33.64
CA TRP A 19 2.63 3.06 33.66
C TRP A 19 2.26 2.18 32.45
N LEU A 20 0.97 2.01 32.15
CA LEU A 20 0.52 1.25 30.98
C LEU A 20 1.02 1.87 29.69
N ARG A 21 0.96 3.20 29.58
CA ARG A 21 1.40 3.95 28.43
C ARG A 21 2.89 3.79 28.12
N SER A 22 3.72 3.56 29.14
CA SER A 22 5.17 3.35 28.98
C SER A 22 5.54 1.93 28.52
N THR A 23 4.60 0.98 28.53
CA THR A 23 4.88 -0.40 28.12
C THR A 23 5.12 -0.52 26.61
N LYS A 24 6.02 -1.42 26.19
CA LYS A 24 6.31 -1.67 24.77
C LYS A 24 5.06 -1.99 23.93
N PRO A 25 4.12 -2.83 24.41
CA PRO A 25 2.87 -3.08 23.67
C PRO A 25 2.04 -1.83 23.44
N ALA A 26 1.84 -1.00 24.49
CA ALA A 26 1.08 0.23 24.38
C ALA A 26 1.74 1.22 23.41
N GLN A 27 3.05 1.42 23.51
CA GLN A 27 3.82 2.27 22.59
C GLN A 27 3.70 1.81 21.13
N SER A 28 3.74 0.49 20.89
CA SER A 28 3.54 -0.08 19.56
C SER A 28 2.13 0.23 19.02
N ILE A 29 1.09 0.09 19.84
CA ILE A 29 -0.29 0.38 19.44
C ILE A 29 -0.47 1.89 19.22
N ILE A 30 0.09 2.74 20.06
CA ILE A 30 0.05 4.20 19.92
C ILE A 30 0.69 4.64 18.62
N SER A 31 1.93 4.18 18.34
CA SER A 31 2.63 4.55 17.10
C SER A 31 1.91 4.05 15.84
N ASN A 32 1.38 2.82 15.88
CA ASN A 32 0.60 2.26 14.79
C ASN A 32 -0.70 3.05 14.53
N THR A 33 -1.43 3.42 15.61
CA THR A 33 -2.66 4.22 15.50
C THR A 33 -2.36 5.60 14.92
N LYS A 34 -1.28 6.25 15.36
CA LYS A 34 -0.83 7.54 14.82
C LYS A 34 -0.52 7.44 13.32
N ALA A 35 0.21 6.40 12.91
CA ALA A 35 0.54 6.15 11.50
C ALA A 35 -0.72 5.89 10.66
N GLN A 36 -1.68 5.12 11.19
CA GLN A 36 -2.96 4.90 10.52
C GLN A 36 -3.75 6.19 10.35
N LYS A 37 -3.79 7.07 11.37
CA LYS A 37 -4.46 8.39 11.28
C LYS A 37 -3.78 9.30 10.28
N ALA A 38 -2.46 9.31 10.21
CA ALA A 38 -1.70 10.10 9.24
C ALA A 38 -1.93 9.67 7.78
N THR A 39 -2.34 8.42 7.57
CA THR A 39 -2.51 7.82 6.23
C THR A 39 -3.95 7.36 5.96
N ILE A 40 -4.96 8.02 6.52
CA ILE A 40 -6.37 7.76 6.17
C ILE A 40 -6.68 8.16 4.73
N GLU A 41 -7.79 7.65 4.20
CA GLU A 41 -8.31 8.08 2.89
C GLU A 41 -8.54 9.59 2.89
N GLY A 42 -8.13 10.26 1.83
CA GLY A 42 -8.12 11.71 1.69
C GLY A 42 -6.79 12.40 2.04
N ASN A 43 -5.92 11.76 2.83
CA ASN A 43 -4.60 12.32 3.13
C ASN A 43 -3.59 12.04 1.99
N ARG A 44 -2.51 12.80 1.97
CA ARG A 44 -1.40 12.55 1.04
C ARG A 44 -0.56 11.35 1.51
N TYR A 45 0.11 10.73 0.55
CA TYR A 45 1.04 9.64 0.85
C TYR A 45 2.21 10.11 1.72
N ILE A 46 2.79 9.18 2.46
CA ILE A 46 4.06 9.36 3.16
C ILE A 46 5.12 8.67 2.32
N ASP A 47 6.18 9.41 1.93
CA ASP A 47 7.27 8.83 1.16
C ASP A 47 8.05 7.81 1.97
N ILE A 48 8.43 6.72 1.33
CA ILE A 48 9.31 5.69 1.87
C ILE A 48 10.41 5.39 0.87
N LYS A 49 11.59 5.15 1.38
CA LYS A 49 12.79 4.82 0.59
C LYS A 49 13.15 3.36 0.84
N GLY A 50 13.60 2.71 -0.21
CA GLY A 50 14.11 1.35 -0.20
C GLY A 50 15.06 1.16 -1.37
N ALA A 51 15.16 -0.05 -1.88
CA ALA A 51 15.96 -0.38 -3.03
C ALA A 51 15.15 -1.20 -4.06
N ASP A 52 15.54 -1.14 -5.32
CA ASP A 52 15.08 -2.09 -6.32
C ASP A 52 15.78 -3.45 -6.16
N ILE A 53 15.50 -4.37 -7.09
CA ILE A 53 16.08 -5.72 -7.07
C ILE A 53 17.59 -5.70 -7.31
N GLU A 54 18.10 -4.73 -8.07
CA GLU A 54 19.52 -4.51 -8.35
C GLU A 54 20.25 -3.85 -7.18
N GLY A 55 19.51 -3.19 -6.27
CA GLY A 55 20.06 -2.49 -5.12
C GLY A 55 20.15 -0.98 -5.31
N ASN A 56 19.60 -0.43 -6.40
CA ASN A 56 19.54 1.01 -6.59
C ASN A 56 18.49 1.63 -5.66
N SER A 57 18.75 2.86 -5.20
CA SER A 57 17.79 3.58 -4.37
C SER A 57 16.48 3.85 -5.11
N LEU A 58 15.37 3.50 -4.50
CA LEU A 58 14.03 3.69 -5.03
C LEU A 58 13.07 4.15 -3.93
N SER A 59 12.14 5.06 -4.28
CA SER A 59 11.17 5.60 -3.32
C SER A 59 9.76 5.63 -3.90
N LEU A 60 8.75 5.78 -3.04
CA LEU A 60 7.37 5.96 -3.50
C LEU A 60 7.21 7.21 -4.37
N SER A 61 7.95 8.28 -4.07
CA SER A 61 7.95 9.52 -4.85
C SER A 61 8.42 9.36 -6.29
N ASN A 62 9.09 8.25 -6.64
CA ASN A 62 9.39 7.93 -8.04
C ASN A 62 8.12 7.56 -8.84
N PHE A 63 7.06 7.11 -8.18
CA PHE A 63 5.83 6.61 -8.80
C PHE A 63 4.60 7.43 -8.47
N ILE A 64 4.44 7.85 -7.20
CA ILE A 64 3.25 8.54 -6.70
C ILE A 64 3.35 10.04 -6.96
N GLY A 65 2.22 10.67 -7.33
CA GLY A 65 2.20 12.10 -7.64
C GLY A 65 2.76 12.46 -9.02
N LYS A 66 2.81 11.49 -9.94
CA LYS A 66 3.35 11.64 -11.32
C LYS A 66 2.26 11.62 -12.40
N GLY A 67 1.00 11.83 -12.03
CA GLY A 67 -0.10 11.86 -12.99
C GLY A 67 -0.80 10.52 -13.21
N ASN A 68 -0.26 9.42 -12.69
CA ASN A 68 -0.89 8.10 -12.75
C ASN A 68 -1.48 7.70 -11.40
N TYR A 69 -2.53 6.87 -11.42
CA TYR A 69 -2.95 6.12 -10.25
C TYR A 69 -1.87 5.11 -9.88
N VAL A 70 -1.66 4.90 -8.58
CA VAL A 70 -0.71 3.88 -8.11
C VAL A 70 -1.42 2.90 -7.18
N LEU A 71 -1.37 1.62 -7.52
CA LEU A 71 -1.87 0.53 -6.71
C LEU A 71 -0.69 -0.15 -6.02
N MET A 72 -0.46 0.22 -4.77
CA MET A 72 0.65 -0.27 -3.95
C MET A 72 0.23 -1.51 -3.15
N ASP A 73 0.98 -2.59 -3.26
CA ASP A 73 0.79 -3.83 -2.48
C ASP A 73 1.98 -4.08 -1.55
N MET A 74 1.73 -4.15 -0.26
CA MET A 74 2.71 -4.63 0.72
C MET A 74 2.60 -6.14 0.86
N TRP A 75 3.67 -6.87 0.55
CA TRP A 75 3.65 -8.32 0.44
C TRP A 75 4.97 -8.98 0.83
N ALA A 76 4.95 -10.32 0.97
CA ALA A 76 6.13 -11.15 1.22
C ALA A 76 6.02 -12.50 0.49
N SER A 77 7.15 -13.14 0.20
CA SER A 77 7.20 -14.41 -0.54
C SER A 77 6.56 -15.60 0.19
N TRP A 78 6.58 -15.58 1.52
CA TRP A 78 5.97 -16.61 2.38
C TRP A 78 4.46 -16.40 2.59
N CYS A 79 3.92 -15.22 2.25
CA CYS A 79 2.52 -14.85 2.50
C CYS A 79 1.55 -15.55 1.53
N GLY A 80 0.86 -16.59 1.97
CA GLY A 80 -0.11 -17.32 1.16
C GLY A 80 -1.23 -16.45 0.56
N PRO A 81 -1.92 -15.63 1.36
CA PRO A 81 -2.94 -14.70 0.85
C PRO A 81 -2.39 -13.69 -0.17
N CYS A 82 -1.14 -13.20 0.00
CA CYS A 82 -0.51 -12.28 -0.96
C CYS A 82 -0.39 -12.90 -2.35
N LYS A 83 -0.04 -14.19 -2.43
CA LYS A 83 0.05 -14.94 -3.70
C LYS A 83 -1.27 -14.99 -4.47
N LYS A 84 -2.42 -14.96 -3.77
CA LYS A 84 -3.74 -14.88 -4.41
C LYS A 84 -3.95 -13.48 -5.00
N GLU A 85 -3.58 -12.44 -4.26
CA GLU A 85 -3.71 -11.05 -4.74
C GLU A 85 -2.75 -10.75 -5.89
N THR A 86 -1.56 -11.35 -5.94
CA THR A 86 -0.62 -11.20 -7.08
C THR A 86 -1.29 -11.51 -8.42
N ARG A 87 -2.18 -12.52 -8.48
CA ARG A 87 -2.95 -12.84 -9.71
C ARG A 87 -3.94 -11.73 -10.08
N ASN A 88 -4.58 -11.11 -9.10
CA ASN A 88 -5.50 -9.99 -9.32
C ASN A 88 -4.73 -8.76 -9.78
N LEU A 89 -3.59 -8.48 -9.14
CA LEU A 89 -2.70 -7.38 -9.51
C LEU A 89 -2.13 -7.53 -10.92
N ALA A 90 -1.74 -8.75 -11.31
CA ALA A 90 -1.28 -9.04 -12.68
C ALA A 90 -2.36 -8.71 -13.72
N LYS A 91 -3.62 -9.11 -13.49
CA LYS A 91 -4.74 -8.77 -14.38
C LYS A 91 -4.96 -7.25 -14.49
N LEU A 92 -4.91 -6.54 -13.36
CA LEU A 92 -5.06 -5.09 -13.34
C LEU A 92 -3.88 -4.38 -14.00
N HIS A 93 -2.65 -4.87 -13.77
CA HIS A 93 -1.44 -4.36 -14.41
C HIS A 93 -1.54 -4.48 -15.93
N GLU A 94 -1.80 -5.66 -16.47
CA GLU A 94 -1.93 -5.87 -17.92
C GLU A 94 -3.07 -5.05 -18.53
N LYS A 95 -4.18 -4.91 -17.83
CA LYS A 95 -5.33 -4.16 -18.34
C LYS A 95 -5.09 -2.65 -18.40
N TYR A 96 -4.29 -2.10 -17.46
CA TYR A 96 -4.24 -0.65 -17.23
C TYR A 96 -2.85 -0.01 -17.20
N LYS A 97 -1.74 -0.75 -17.34
CA LYS A 97 -0.36 -0.22 -17.33
C LYS A 97 -0.15 0.94 -18.31
N ASP A 98 -0.77 0.86 -19.51
CA ASP A 98 -0.70 1.89 -20.54
C ASP A 98 -1.88 2.87 -20.51
N LYS A 99 -2.70 2.81 -19.45
CA LYS A 99 -3.93 3.61 -19.28
C LYS A 99 -3.94 4.42 -18.00
N GLY A 100 -2.76 4.65 -17.41
CA GLY A 100 -2.62 5.51 -16.24
C GLY A 100 -2.73 4.80 -14.88
N LEU A 101 -2.56 3.47 -14.80
CA LEU A 101 -2.40 2.74 -13.55
C LEU A 101 -1.01 2.12 -13.46
N THR A 102 -0.29 2.44 -12.41
CA THR A 102 0.96 1.77 -12.03
C THR A 102 0.68 0.82 -10.87
N VAL A 103 1.01 -0.46 -11.02
CA VAL A 103 1.09 -1.40 -9.89
C VAL A 103 2.49 -1.32 -9.31
N LEU A 104 2.61 -1.30 -7.98
CA LEU A 104 3.88 -1.19 -7.26
C LEU A 104 3.89 -2.16 -6.09
N GLY A 105 4.88 -3.04 -6.01
CA GLY A 105 5.08 -3.92 -4.87
C GLY A 105 6.01 -3.30 -3.84
N ILE A 106 5.68 -3.46 -2.56
CA ILE A 106 6.59 -3.18 -1.45
C ILE A 106 6.85 -4.50 -0.75
N PHE A 107 8.07 -4.99 -0.88
CA PHE A 107 8.48 -6.26 -0.30
C PHE A 107 8.93 -6.04 1.15
N VAL A 108 8.14 -6.57 2.09
CA VAL A 108 8.29 -6.35 3.53
C VAL A 108 8.43 -7.68 4.29
N TRP A 109 9.03 -7.66 5.47
CA TRP A 109 9.12 -8.80 6.40
C TRP A 109 9.73 -10.06 5.79
N ASP A 110 10.63 -9.89 4.83
CA ASP A 110 11.26 -11.00 4.12
C ASP A 110 12.71 -10.66 3.74
N LYS A 111 13.47 -11.65 3.33
CA LYS A 111 14.87 -11.49 2.93
C LYS A 111 14.98 -11.11 1.44
N LYS A 112 15.94 -10.25 1.12
CA LYS A 112 16.23 -9.80 -0.26
C LYS A 112 16.33 -10.97 -1.25
N GLU A 113 16.98 -12.05 -0.88
CA GLU A 113 17.22 -13.21 -1.74
C GLU A 113 15.93 -13.91 -2.16
N ASN A 114 14.86 -13.76 -1.37
CA ASN A 114 13.56 -14.34 -1.67
C ASN A 114 12.77 -13.50 -2.71
N LEU A 115 13.03 -12.20 -2.81
CA LEU A 115 12.35 -11.32 -3.74
C LEU A 115 12.57 -11.77 -5.19
N SER A 116 13.84 -11.96 -5.61
CA SER A 116 14.19 -12.39 -6.98
C SER A 116 13.55 -13.73 -7.35
N LYS A 117 13.54 -14.68 -6.41
CA LYS A 117 12.90 -15.99 -6.61
C LYS A 117 11.38 -15.86 -6.75
N ALA A 118 10.77 -15.00 -5.92
CA ALA A 118 9.33 -14.81 -5.93
C ALA A 118 8.85 -14.04 -7.19
N ILE A 119 9.59 -13.03 -7.64
CA ILE A 119 9.32 -12.32 -8.90
C ILE A 119 9.26 -13.31 -10.06
N LYS A 120 10.29 -14.17 -10.23
CA LYS A 120 10.34 -15.20 -11.28
C LYS A 120 9.20 -16.21 -11.13
N LYS A 121 8.96 -16.68 -9.91
CA LYS A 121 7.96 -17.73 -9.64
C LYS A 121 6.52 -17.29 -9.90
N TYR A 122 6.21 -16.02 -9.65
CA TYR A 122 4.84 -15.47 -9.78
C TYR A 122 4.67 -14.56 -10.99
N ASP A 123 5.67 -14.50 -11.86
CA ASP A 123 5.67 -13.68 -13.08
C ASP A 123 5.30 -12.20 -12.79
N ILE A 124 5.98 -11.62 -11.80
CA ILE A 124 5.76 -10.24 -11.39
C ILE A 124 6.55 -9.33 -12.33
N THR A 125 5.83 -8.53 -13.13
CA THR A 125 6.42 -7.65 -14.15
C THR A 125 6.43 -6.17 -13.77
N TRP A 126 5.82 -5.81 -12.65
CA TRP A 126 5.75 -4.44 -12.15
C TRP A 126 6.86 -4.13 -11.14
N PRO A 127 7.21 -2.82 -10.96
CA PRO A 127 8.25 -2.38 -10.04
C PRO A 127 8.08 -2.89 -8.61
N GLN A 128 9.23 -3.15 -7.96
CA GLN A 128 9.29 -3.61 -6.58
C GLN A 128 10.23 -2.71 -5.77
N ILE A 129 9.81 -2.29 -4.59
CA ILE A 129 10.66 -1.66 -3.58
C ILE A 129 10.92 -2.67 -2.48
N LEU A 130 12.17 -2.95 -2.21
CA LEU A 130 12.62 -3.75 -1.07
C LEU A 130 12.72 -2.84 0.16
N ASP A 131 11.84 -3.06 1.15
CA ASP A 131 11.81 -2.35 2.42
C ASP A 131 12.39 -3.22 3.54
N THR A 132 13.71 -3.24 3.66
CA THR A 132 14.44 -4.06 4.63
C THR A 132 14.15 -3.66 6.08
N ASP A 133 13.85 -2.40 6.34
CA ASP A 133 13.67 -1.83 7.68
C ASP A 133 12.21 -1.78 8.12
N ASN A 134 11.31 -2.26 7.26
CA ASN A 134 9.86 -2.23 7.47
C ASN A 134 9.31 -0.81 7.71
N ILE A 135 9.91 0.17 7.05
CA ILE A 135 9.53 1.59 7.15
C ILE A 135 8.13 1.78 6.60
N ALA A 136 7.78 1.11 5.50
CA ALA A 136 6.44 1.15 4.90
C ALA A 136 5.37 0.74 5.91
N CYS A 137 5.54 -0.43 6.53
CA CYS A 137 4.58 -0.92 7.52
C CYS A 137 4.45 0.02 8.71
N LYS A 138 5.56 0.57 9.20
CA LYS A 138 5.56 1.53 10.31
C LYS A 138 4.88 2.84 9.93
N SER A 139 5.21 3.41 8.75
CA SER A 139 4.69 4.71 8.27
C SER A 139 3.19 4.66 7.95
N TYR A 140 2.70 3.54 7.47
CA TYR A 140 1.29 3.35 7.11
C TYR A 140 0.45 2.64 8.17
N GLY A 141 1.04 2.30 9.31
CA GLY A 141 0.37 1.61 10.42
C GLY A 141 -0.16 0.23 10.02
N VAL A 142 0.63 -0.52 9.25
CA VAL A 142 0.28 -1.85 8.74
C VAL A 142 0.81 -2.92 9.67
N SER A 143 -0.07 -3.77 10.18
CA SER A 143 0.26 -4.90 11.06
C SER A 143 0.00 -6.28 10.45
N GLY A 144 -0.37 -6.33 9.17
CA GLY A 144 -0.62 -7.58 8.45
C GLY A 144 -0.70 -7.39 6.94
N ILE A 145 -0.27 -8.38 6.19
CA ILE A 145 -0.24 -8.42 4.73
C ILE A 145 -1.14 -9.55 4.17
N PRO A 146 -1.62 -9.45 2.91
CA PRO A 146 -1.42 -8.34 1.98
C PRO A 146 -2.10 -7.07 2.45
N TYR A 147 -1.51 -5.92 2.12
CA TYR A 147 -2.12 -4.63 2.41
C TYR A 147 -2.02 -3.73 1.19
N ILE A 148 -3.14 -3.50 0.52
CA ILE A 148 -3.17 -2.80 -0.75
C ILE A 148 -3.81 -1.43 -0.58
N ILE A 149 -3.13 -0.41 -1.14
CA ILE A 149 -3.52 0.99 -1.10
C ILE A 149 -3.57 1.53 -2.53
N LEU A 150 -4.64 2.27 -2.86
CA LEU A 150 -4.76 3.02 -4.10
C LEU A 150 -4.50 4.50 -3.84
N PHE A 151 -3.62 5.09 -4.65
CA PHE A 151 -3.32 6.52 -4.67
C PHE A 151 -3.84 7.16 -5.94
N ALA A 152 -4.34 8.39 -5.81
CA ALA A 152 -4.71 9.26 -6.92
C ALA A 152 -3.46 9.79 -7.66
N PRO A 153 -3.63 10.34 -8.87
CA PRO A 153 -2.55 10.92 -9.66
C PRO A 153 -1.76 12.04 -8.96
N ASP A 154 -2.39 12.74 -8.02
CA ASP A 154 -1.75 13.79 -7.20
C ASP A 154 -1.05 13.23 -5.94
N GLY A 155 -1.21 11.95 -5.63
CA GLY A 155 -0.65 11.30 -4.44
C GLY A 155 -1.58 11.25 -3.23
N THR A 156 -2.86 11.60 -3.39
CA THR A 156 -3.89 11.42 -2.35
C THR A 156 -4.23 9.93 -2.19
N ILE A 157 -4.36 9.47 -0.96
CA ILE A 157 -4.80 8.10 -0.64
C ILE A 157 -6.30 7.98 -0.91
N LEU A 158 -6.68 7.22 -1.92
CA LEU A 158 -8.09 7.03 -2.29
C LEU A 158 -8.76 5.90 -1.53
N LYS A 159 -8.09 4.76 -1.45
CA LYS A 159 -8.62 3.55 -0.80
C LYS A 159 -7.51 2.78 -0.11
N ARG A 160 -7.87 2.18 1.02
CA ARG A 160 -6.99 1.30 1.80
C ARG A 160 -7.62 -0.08 2.00
N LYS A 161 -6.81 -1.08 2.32
CA LYS A 161 -7.24 -2.46 2.61
C LYS A 161 -8.01 -3.10 1.46
N LEU A 162 -7.63 -2.76 0.23
CA LEU A 162 -8.23 -3.36 -0.96
C LEU A 162 -7.86 -4.83 -1.07
N ARG A 163 -8.83 -5.68 -1.50
CA ARG A 163 -8.63 -7.12 -1.71
C ARG A 163 -9.64 -7.72 -2.68
N GLY A 164 -9.21 -8.76 -3.40
CA GLY A 164 -10.05 -9.65 -4.20
C GLY A 164 -10.93 -8.92 -5.22
N GLU A 165 -12.09 -9.46 -5.46
CA GLU A 165 -13.10 -8.94 -6.40
C GLU A 165 -13.50 -7.48 -6.11
N LYS A 166 -13.57 -7.09 -4.82
CA LYS A 166 -13.89 -5.72 -4.44
C LYS A 166 -12.82 -4.75 -4.93
N MET A 167 -11.53 -5.13 -4.84
CA MET A 167 -10.43 -4.33 -5.37
C MET A 167 -10.59 -4.15 -6.88
N ILE A 168 -10.80 -5.25 -7.60
CA ILE A 168 -10.93 -5.22 -9.08
C ILE A 168 -12.05 -4.26 -9.49
N ARG A 169 -13.26 -4.38 -8.89
CA ARG A 169 -14.38 -3.49 -9.19
C ARG A 169 -14.06 -2.01 -8.94
N ILE A 170 -13.45 -1.70 -7.80
CA ILE A 170 -13.11 -0.31 -7.46
C ILE A 170 -12.13 0.27 -8.48
N ILE A 171 -11.10 -0.50 -8.86
CA ILE A 171 -10.13 -0.06 -9.85
C ILE A 171 -10.79 0.11 -11.21
N ASP A 172 -11.60 -0.85 -11.66
CA ASP A 172 -12.32 -0.78 -12.93
C ASP A 172 -13.24 0.46 -12.98
N GLU A 173 -14.01 0.72 -11.92
CA GLU A 173 -14.89 1.90 -11.85
C GLU A 173 -14.13 3.23 -11.92
N ILE A 174 -12.96 3.31 -11.26
CA ILE A 174 -12.13 4.53 -11.27
C ILE A 174 -11.50 4.73 -12.63
N MET A 175 -10.92 3.69 -13.21
CA MET A 175 -10.23 3.77 -14.50
C MET A 175 -11.19 4.00 -15.66
N ASP A 176 -12.39 3.43 -15.61
CA ASP A 176 -13.41 3.63 -16.66
C ASP A 176 -14.00 5.04 -16.63
N LYS A 177 -14.20 5.65 -15.46
CA LYS A 177 -14.66 7.04 -15.33
C LYS A 177 -13.64 8.07 -15.84
N ASN A 178 -12.36 7.72 -15.83
CA ASN A 178 -11.27 8.62 -16.23
C ASN A 178 -10.74 8.32 -17.63
N LYS A 179 -11.42 7.49 -18.43
CA LYS A 179 -11.13 7.37 -19.87
C LYS A 179 -11.32 8.73 -20.52
N PRO A 180 -10.38 9.20 -21.36
CA PRO A 180 -10.63 10.37 -22.18
C PRO A 180 -11.90 10.10 -22.97
N LYS A 181 -12.90 11.00 -22.86
CA LYS A 181 -14.10 10.94 -23.72
C LYS A 181 -13.59 11.00 -25.15
N THR A 182 -13.69 9.89 -25.87
CA THR A 182 -13.44 9.87 -27.31
C THR A 182 -14.45 10.82 -27.91
N VAL A 183 -13.98 12.00 -28.34
CA VAL A 183 -14.78 12.90 -29.13
C VAL A 183 -14.95 12.18 -30.47
N CYS A 184 -16.12 11.61 -30.69
CA CYS A 184 -16.52 11.19 -32.03
C CYS A 184 -16.64 12.45 -32.89
N ASN A 185 -15.66 12.65 -33.77
CA ASN A 185 -15.80 13.56 -34.92
C ASN A 185 -16.67 12.90 -35.98
#